data_b27743c60da432278ab5bbbd37fd0778
#
_entry.id   b27743c60da432278ab5bbbd37fd0778
#
_cell.length_a   1.000
_cell.length_b   1.000
_cell.length_c   1.000
_cell.angle_alpha   90.00
_cell.angle_beta   90.00
_cell.angle_gamma   90.00
#
_symmetry.space_group_name_H-M   'P 1'
#
loop_
_entity.id
_entity.type
_entity.pdbx_description
1 polymer ?
#
loop_
_entity_poly.entity_id
_entity_poly.type
_entity_poly.pdbx_seq_one_letter_code
_entity_poly.pdbx_strand_id
1 'polypeptide(L)'
;MRKRSIISEPAANLQIVKHVDAVKSLSLIALMLLSTIASINFFAVDASASNTDQDGDGLTYGLEYLINSFPNDPDTDNDGLPDGWEWKYGLDPLSSANDDGAVGDPDGDGMSNLQEYTYNMPSGWDNPATPNM
;
A
#
# COMPACT_ATOMS: atom_id res chain seq x y z
N MET A 1 -6.63 -4.86 82.85
CA MET A 1 -5.91 -5.22 81.62
C MET A 1 -6.88 -5.85 80.58
N ARG A 2 -7.24 -5.12 79.53
CA ARG A 2 -8.09 -5.64 78.39
C ARG A 2 -7.19 -6.23 77.36
N LYS A 3 -7.29 -7.56 77.13
CA LYS A 3 -6.65 -8.24 75.99
C LYS A 3 -7.36 -7.79 74.73
N ARG A 4 -6.64 -7.19 73.76
CA ARG A 4 -7.13 -6.98 72.38
C ARG A 4 -7.09 -8.32 71.71
N SER A 5 -8.26 -8.78 71.26
CA SER A 5 -8.39 -9.90 70.33
C SER A 5 -7.88 -9.44 69.00
N ILE A 6 -6.85 -10.11 68.51
CA ILE A 6 -6.38 -9.97 67.10
C ILE A 6 -7.34 -10.84 66.29
N ILE A 7 -8.24 -10.20 65.56
CA ILE A 7 -9.09 -10.86 64.60
C ILE A 7 -8.18 -11.19 63.40
N SER A 8 -7.79 -12.44 63.30
CA SER A 8 -7.12 -12.96 62.07
C SER A 8 -8.14 -12.94 60.95
N GLU A 9 -7.89 -12.14 59.91
CA GLU A 9 -8.67 -12.22 58.66
C GLU A 9 -8.65 -13.65 58.11
N PRO A 10 -9.79 -14.21 57.76
CA PRO A 10 -9.84 -15.55 57.24
C PRO A 10 -9.14 -15.64 55.87
N ALA A 11 -8.28 -16.64 55.72
CA ALA A 11 -7.49 -16.92 54.50
C ALA A 11 -8.35 -17.00 53.22
N ALA A 12 -9.65 -17.17 53.37
CA ALA A 12 -10.63 -17.14 52.29
C ALA A 12 -10.71 -15.77 51.56
N ASN A 13 -10.58 -14.64 52.30
CA ASN A 13 -10.61 -13.31 51.69
C ASN A 13 -9.38 -13.04 50.79
N LEU A 14 -8.24 -13.58 51.15
CA LEU A 14 -7.01 -13.43 50.35
C LEU A 14 -7.09 -14.19 49.03
N GLN A 15 -7.76 -15.34 49.02
CA GLN A 15 -7.98 -16.11 47.79
C GLN A 15 -8.97 -15.43 46.81
N ILE A 16 -10.03 -14.81 47.34
CA ILE A 16 -11.03 -14.08 46.56
C ILE A 16 -10.39 -12.85 45.90
N VAL A 17 -9.59 -12.07 46.63
CA VAL A 17 -8.90 -10.91 46.09
C VAL A 17 -7.96 -11.29 44.94
N LYS A 18 -7.15 -12.34 45.10
CA LYS A 18 -6.26 -12.83 44.04
C LYS A 18 -7.01 -13.30 42.81
N HIS A 19 -8.19 -13.90 42.98
CA HIS A 19 -9.01 -14.37 41.83
C HIS A 19 -9.61 -13.18 41.07
N VAL A 20 -10.08 -12.18 41.75
CA VAL A 20 -10.63 -10.94 41.16
C VAL A 20 -9.56 -10.18 40.36
N ASP A 21 -8.33 -10.10 40.88
CA ASP A 21 -7.22 -9.43 40.20
C ASP A 21 -6.78 -10.22 38.94
N ALA A 22 -6.77 -11.54 39.01
CA ALA A 22 -6.48 -12.40 37.86
C ALA A 22 -7.53 -12.25 36.74
N VAL A 23 -8.81 -12.19 37.08
CA VAL A 23 -9.91 -12.00 36.12
C VAL A 23 -9.87 -10.63 35.48
N LYS A 24 -9.56 -9.58 36.25
CA LYS A 24 -9.37 -8.23 35.70
C LYS A 24 -8.18 -8.14 34.76
N SER A 25 -7.06 -8.81 35.10
CA SER A 25 -5.87 -8.86 34.25
C SER A 25 -6.13 -9.58 32.92
N LEU A 26 -6.86 -10.70 32.94
CA LEU A 26 -7.28 -11.44 31.76
C LEU A 26 -8.23 -10.62 30.87
N SER A 27 -9.13 -9.85 31.46
CA SER A 27 -10.05 -8.97 30.74
C SER A 27 -9.31 -7.83 30.04
N LEU A 28 -8.30 -7.24 30.68
CA LEU A 28 -7.46 -6.20 30.08
C LEU A 28 -6.61 -6.74 28.92
N ILE A 29 -6.05 -7.94 29.06
CA ILE A 29 -5.27 -8.59 27.98
C ILE A 29 -6.18 -8.92 26.80
N ALA A 30 -7.40 -9.43 27.04
CA ALA A 30 -8.38 -9.70 25.98
C ALA A 30 -8.80 -8.41 25.27
N LEU A 31 -8.97 -7.29 25.97
CA LEU A 31 -9.30 -6.00 25.41
C LEU A 31 -8.15 -5.43 24.56
N MET A 32 -6.90 -5.60 25.00
CA MET A 32 -5.71 -5.21 24.24
C MET A 32 -5.57 -6.07 22.97
N LEU A 33 -5.79 -7.37 23.05
CA LEU A 33 -5.77 -8.25 21.88
C LEU A 33 -6.87 -7.92 20.87
N LEU A 34 -8.08 -7.56 21.33
CA LEU A 34 -9.15 -7.11 20.44
C LEU A 34 -8.80 -5.78 19.73
N SER A 35 -8.14 -4.85 20.43
CA SER A 35 -7.75 -3.57 19.84
C SER A 35 -6.65 -3.73 18.78
N THR A 36 -5.72 -4.68 18.96
CA THR A 36 -4.68 -4.97 17.98
C THR A 36 -5.24 -5.67 16.73
N ILE A 37 -6.22 -6.57 16.89
CA ILE A 37 -6.90 -7.21 15.76
C ILE A 37 -7.73 -6.19 14.97
N ALA A 38 -8.41 -5.25 15.64
CA ALA A 38 -9.13 -4.17 14.97
C ALA A 38 -8.20 -3.22 14.18
N SER A 39 -6.98 -3.01 14.66
CA SER A 39 -5.97 -2.19 13.97
C SER A 39 -5.38 -2.89 12.73
N ILE A 40 -5.27 -4.22 12.75
CA ILE A 40 -4.76 -5.00 11.62
C ILE A 40 -5.78 -5.00 10.46
N ASN A 41 -7.08 -4.99 10.75
CA ASN A 41 -8.12 -4.94 9.71
C ASN A 41 -8.23 -3.57 9.02
N PHE A 42 -7.69 -2.49 9.59
CA PHE A 42 -7.66 -1.19 8.94
C PHE A 42 -6.56 -1.10 7.86
N PHE A 43 -5.58 -2.00 7.89
CA PHE A 43 -4.53 -2.15 6.86
C PHE A 43 -4.72 -3.34 5.92
N ALA A 44 -5.83 -4.05 6.03
CA ALA A 44 -6.22 -4.96 4.97
C ALA A 44 -6.77 -4.12 3.81
N VAL A 45 -5.88 -3.56 3.02
CA VAL A 45 -6.16 -3.25 1.61
C VAL A 45 -6.78 -4.54 1.07
N ASP A 46 -8.00 -4.44 0.59
CA ASP A 46 -8.69 -5.57 -0.01
C ASP A 46 -7.77 -6.14 -1.10
N ALA A 47 -7.19 -7.31 -0.84
CA ALA A 47 -6.26 -7.95 -1.77
C ALA A 47 -6.91 -8.23 -3.15
N SER A 48 -8.24 -8.15 -3.23
CA SER A 48 -9.02 -8.19 -4.45
C SER A 48 -8.93 -6.87 -5.23
N ALA A 49 -8.96 -5.71 -4.55
CA ALA A 49 -8.81 -4.40 -5.18
C ALA A 49 -7.40 -4.18 -5.70
N SER A 50 -6.39 -4.74 -5.02
CA SER A 50 -4.99 -4.55 -5.40
C SER A 50 -4.59 -5.21 -6.73
N ASN A 51 -5.44 -6.06 -7.29
CA ASN A 51 -5.18 -6.77 -8.54
C ASN A 51 -6.13 -6.37 -9.68
N THR A 52 -6.91 -5.30 -9.52
CA THR A 52 -7.77 -4.72 -10.56
C THR A 52 -7.08 -3.54 -11.22
N ASP A 53 -7.16 -3.45 -12.52
CA ASP A 53 -6.83 -2.29 -13.34
C ASP A 53 -8.12 -1.47 -13.46
N GLN A 54 -8.18 -0.29 -12.86
CA GLN A 54 -9.42 0.48 -12.70
C GLN A 54 -9.69 1.44 -13.84
N ASP A 55 -8.66 1.99 -14.46
CA ASP A 55 -8.75 2.96 -15.56
C ASP A 55 -8.38 2.37 -16.91
N GLY A 56 -7.79 1.16 -16.93
CA GLY A 56 -7.52 0.38 -18.14
C GLY A 56 -6.21 0.72 -18.81
N ASP A 57 -5.26 1.29 -18.10
CA ASP A 57 -3.94 1.67 -18.61
C ASP A 57 -2.92 0.52 -18.65
N GLY A 58 -3.23 -0.61 -17.98
CA GLY A 58 -2.40 -1.80 -17.88
C GLY A 58 -1.71 -1.98 -16.54
N LEU A 59 -1.81 -1.02 -15.62
CA LEU A 59 -1.37 -1.15 -14.24
C LEU A 59 -2.51 -1.63 -13.34
N THR A 60 -2.15 -2.35 -12.30
CA THR A 60 -3.12 -2.72 -11.27
C THR A 60 -3.10 -1.68 -10.15
N TYR A 61 -4.22 -1.48 -9.46
CA TYR A 61 -4.32 -0.61 -8.29
C TYR A 61 -3.14 -0.74 -7.32
N GLY A 62 -2.66 -1.97 -7.08
CA GLY A 62 -1.54 -2.22 -6.19
C GLY A 62 -0.20 -1.73 -6.72
N LEU A 63 0.03 -1.82 -8.03
CA LEU A 63 1.22 -1.28 -8.67
C LEU A 63 1.20 0.25 -8.69
N GLU A 64 0.08 0.85 -9.07
CA GLU A 64 -0.10 2.29 -9.10
C GLU A 64 0.12 2.90 -7.72
N TYR A 65 -0.47 2.29 -6.68
CA TYR A 65 -0.20 2.71 -5.29
C TYR A 65 1.29 2.63 -4.94
N LEU A 66 2.01 1.62 -5.43
CA LEU A 66 3.43 1.43 -5.17
C LEU A 66 4.31 2.50 -5.85
N ILE A 67 3.95 2.90 -7.07
CA ILE A 67 4.68 3.91 -7.85
C ILE A 67 4.15 5.34 -7.63
N ASN A 68 3.08 5.50 -6.84
CA ASN A 68 2.36 6.74 -6.54
C ASN A 68 1.63 7.36 -7.74
N SER A 69 1.26 6.59 -8.75
CA SER A 69 0.31 7.04 -9.77
C SER A 69 -1.13 6.99 -9.27
N PHE A 70 -2.08 7.48 -10.07
CA PHE A 70 -3.48 7.59 -9.68
C PHE A 70 -4.33 6.46 -10.25
N PRO A 71 -4.83 5.51 -9.41
CA PRO A 71 -5.55 4.31 -9.86
C PRO A 71 -6.89 4.51 -10.59
N ASN A 72 -7.29 5.70 -10.88
CA ASN A 72 -8.51 6.05 -11.61
C ASN A 72 -8.22 7.09 -12.71
N ASP A 73 -6.97 7.34 -13.00
CA ASP A 73 -6.53 8.29 -14.01
C ASP A 73 -5.41 7.63 -14.82
N PRO A 74 -5.67 7.22 -16.06
CA PRO A 74 -4.73 6.43 -16.85
C PRO A 74 -3.48 7.20 -17.30
N ASP A 75 -3.39 8.51 -17.00
CA ASP A 75 -2.31 9.42 -17.39
C ASP A 75 -2.13 10.45 -16.27
N THR A 76 -1.37 10.04 -15.22
CA THR A 76 -1.28 10.77 -13.94
C THR A 76 -0.68 12.17 -14.07
N ASP A 77 0.28 12.38 -14.99
CA ASP A 77 0.92 13.69 -15.20
C ASP A 77 0.33 14.49 -16.38
N ASN A 78 -0.63 13.90 -17.10
CA ASN A 78 -1.41 14.51 -18.19
C ASN A 78 -0.55 14.94 -19.38
N ASP A 79 0.44 14.16 -19.76
CA ASP A 79 1.28 14.44 -20.93
C ASP A 79 0.83 13.72 -22.22
N GLY A 80 -0.10 12.78 -22.10
CA GLY A 80 -0.69 12.01 -23.20
C GLY A 80 -0.14 10.60 -23.33
N LEU A 81 0.71 10.16 -22.42
CA LEU A 81 1.19 8.79 -22.29
C LEU A 81 0.46 8.11 -21.12
N PRO A 82 -0.06 6.89 -21.28
CA PRO A 82 -0.61 6.14 -20.15
C PRO A 82 0.48 5.68 -19.18
N ASP A 83 0.20 5.76 -17.86
CA ASP A 83 1.11 5.34 -16.79
C ASP A 83 1.64 3.91 -17.02
N GLY A 84 0.77 2.99 -17.46
CA GLY A 84 1.14 1.61 -17.75
C GLY A 84 2.09 1.46 -18.95
N TRP A 85 1.96 2.32 -19.94
CA TRP A 85 2.89 2.34 -21.06
C TRP A 85 4.25 2.88 -20.63
N GLU A 86 4.28 3.98 -19.88
CA GLU A 86 5.50 4.58 -19.36
C GLU A 86 6.25 3.63 -18.44
N TRP A 87 5.54 3.03 -17.47
CA TRP A 87 6.10 2.03 -16.57
C TRP A 87 6.71 0.84 -17.32
N LYS A 88 6.02 0.38 -18.35
CA LYS A 88 6.49 -0.75 -19.18
C LYS A 88 7.82 -0.45 -19.86
N TYR A 89 8.01 0.80 -20.29
CA TYR A 89 9.19 1.21 -21.05
C TYR A 89 10.24 1.91 -20.20
N GLY A 90 10.02 2.01 -18.89
CA GLY A 90 11.00 2.52 -17.93
C GLY A 90 11.05 4.03 -17.83
N LEU A 91 9.98 4.71 -18.24
CA LEU A 91 9.73 6.11 -18.03
C LEU A 91 9.09 6.35 -16.66
N ASP A 92 9.02 7.60 -16.21
CA ASP A 92 8.40 7.98 -14.94
C ASP A 92 6.97 8.50 -15.16
N PRO A 93 5.91 7.75 -14.78
CA PRO A 93 4.51 8.16 -14.95
C PRO A 93 4.08 9.43 -14.21
N LEU A 94 4.99 10.05 -13.47
CA LEU A 94 4.75 11.27 -12.71
C LEU A 94 5.49 12.48 -13.30
N SER A 95 6.15 12.32 -14.46
CA SER A 95 7.08 13.31 -15.00
C SER A 95 6.87 13.58 -16.49
N SER A 96 6.06 14.56 -16.84
CA SER A 96 5.88 15.08 -18.21
C SER A 96 7.11 15.81 -18.78
N ALA A 97 8.29 15.68 -18.17
CA ALA A 97 9.46 16.49 -18.49
C ALA A 97 10.65 15.65 -18.99
N ASN A 98 11.46 16.27 -19.87
CA ASN A 98 12.68 15.68 -20.42
C ASN A 98 12.41 14.36 -21.18
N ASP A 99 13.23 13.35 -20.93
CA ASP A 99 13.16 12.07 -21.62
C ASP A 99 12.00 11.20 -21.13
N ASP A 100 11.40 11.49 -19.97
CA ASP A 100 10.25 10.77 -19.45
C ASP A 100 8.93 11.19 -20.11
N GLY A 101 8.81 12.46 -20.51
CA GLY A 101 7.56 12.99 -21.06
C GLY A 101 7.32 12.68 -22.52
N ALA A 102 6.12 13.00 -23.00
CA ALA A 102 5.62 12.76 -24.36
C ALA A 102 6.53 13.25 -25.50
N VAL A 103 7.29 14.30 -25.28
CA VAL A 103 8.21 14.89 -26.26
C VAL A 103 9.64 14.36 -26.16
N GLY A 104 9.92 13.55 -25.15
CA GLY A 104 11.21 12.91 -24.93
C GLY A 104 11.57 11.91 -26.05
N ASP A 105 12.87 11.67 -26.22
CA ASP A 105 13.46 10.72 -27.15
C ASP A 105 14.66 10.08 -26.44
N PRO A 106 14.41 9.20 -25.44
CA PRO A 106 15.45 8.68 -24.58
C PRO A 106 16.41 7.72 -25.29
N ASP A 107 16.01 7.10 -26.39
CA ASP A 107 16.84 6.19 -27.16
C ASP A 107 17.57 6.91 -28.34
N GLY A 108 17.15 8.12 -28.67
CA GLY A 108 17.82 8.98 -29.65
C GLY A 108 17.59 8.57 -31.10
N ASP A 109 16.50 7.85 -31.39
CA ASP A 109 16.20 7.37 -32.73
C ASP A 109 15.49 8.42 -33.61
N GLY A 110 15.04 9.54 -32.99
CA GLY A 110 14.38 10.66 -33.63
C GLY A 110 12.85 10.59 -33.59
N MET A 111 12.28 9.63 -32.88
CA MET A 111 10.85 9.57 -32.55
C MET A 111 10.66 9.98 -31.09
N SER A 112 9.62 10.75 -30.81
CA SER A 112 9.28 11.04 -29.41
C SER A 112 8.46 9.89 -28.80
N ASN A 113 8.47 9.78 -27.47
CA ASN A 113 7.68 8.79 -26.74
C ASN A 113 6.20 8.79 -27.19
N LEU A 114 5.59 9.95 -27.41
CA LEU A 114 4.22 10.06 -27.88
C LEU A 114 4.05 9.56 -29.33
N GLN A 115 5.06 9.75 -30.18
CA GLN A 115 5.02 9.20 -31.52
C GLN A 115 5.10 7.68 -31.48
N GLU A 116 5.97 7.11 -30.69
CA GLU A 116 6.08 5.67 -30.50
C GLU A 116 4.79 5.07 -29.94
N TYR A 117 4.21 5.68 -28.91
CA TYR A 117 2.92 5.28 -28.36
C TYR A 117 1.80 5.33 -29.42
N THR A 118 1.70 6.46 -30.17
CA THR A 118 0.63 6.70 -31.16
C THR A 118 0.73 5.77 -32.36
N TYR A 119 1.92 5.42 -32.80
CA TYR A 119 2.12 4.47 -33.92
C TYR A 119 1.79 3.05 -33.51
N ASN A 120 1.40 2.80 -32.25
CA ASN A 120 1.04 1.49 -31.71
C ASN A 120 2.06 0.43 -32.16
N MET A 121 3.30 0.68 -31.84
CA MET A 121 4.43 -0.13 -32.28
C MET A 121 4.21 -1.60 -31.93
N PRO A 122 4.27 -2.51 -32.91
CA PRO A 122 4.02 -3.93 -32.67
C PRO A 122 4.97 -4.48 -31.60
N SER A 123 4.53 -5.51 -30.90
CA SER A 123 5.38 -6.23 -29.93
C SER A 123 6.70 -6.65 -30.59
N GLY A 124 7.80 -6.07 -30.18
CA GLY A 124 9.13 -6.30 -30.77
C GLY A 124 9.89 -5.03 -31.11
N TRP A 125 9.29 -3.88 -30.87
CA TRP A 125 9.98 -2.59 -30.93
C TRP A 125 10.80 -2.37 -29.68
N ASP A 126 11.87 -1.64 -29.89
CA ASP A 126 12.81 -1.37 -28.83
C ASP A 126 12.14 -0.50 -27.76
N ASN A 127 12.53 -0.71 -26.52
CA ASN A 127 12.16 0.15 -25.42
C ASN A 127 12.56 1.60 -25.76
N PRO A 128 11.66 2.60 -25.68
CA PRO A 128 11.98 4.00 -25.93
C PRO A 128 13.17 4.53 -25.09
N ALA A 129 13.49 3.86 -23.99
CA ALA A 129 14.67 4.16 -23.18
C ALA A 129 15.95 3.40 -23.61
N THR A 130 15.93 2.63 -24.72
CA THR A 130 17.11 1.89 -25.19
C THR A 130 17.44 2.22 -26.63
N PRO A 131 18.70 2.52 -26.96
CA PRO A 131 19.12 2.77 -28.33
C PRO A 131 18.80 1.59 -29.24
N ASN A 132 18.28 1.85 -30.43
CA ASN A 132 18.17 0.87 -31.49
C ASN A 132 19.57 0.28 -31.81
N MET A 133 19.74 -1.02 -31.61
CA MET A 133 20.96 -1.76 -31.98
C MET A 133 20.86 -2.36 -33.38
#